data_9326500e471c144c24d36805d9473cd7
#
_entry.id   9326500e471c144c24d36805d9473cd7
#
_cell.length_a   1.000
_cell.length_b   1.000
_cell.length_c   1.000
_cell.angle_alpha   90.00
_cell.angle_beta   90.00
_cell.angle_gamma   90.00
#
_symmetry.space_group_name_H-M   'P 1'
#
loop_
_entity.id
_entity.type
_entity.pdbx_description
1 polymer ?
#
loop_
_entity_poly.entity_id
_entity_poly.type
_entity_poly.pdbx_seq_one_letter_code
_entity_poly.pdbx_strand_id
1 'polypeptide(L)'
;TYGSWRNNFMLVSDDIDKRSDRIIQETTEDIAEDVKAEKPFLNVLKIHADSFVQETTSGGDRYSLVNKAIFDALEVGAIVVNYFGHGGENGIASERIFDIINAQELNNPTKLNCFVTVTCEYTKFDNPLRETAGEFLFWNKKGGAISLITTTRRIYVNVGINFNKTLSQYLLSYGSDETISIAEALRRTKNDPMISNQPQRRLVFSIGDPALKLPIADPDIRITKLNNEAIASTTLVLNALSPAKIEGNVTNAQGAVLNNYNGVLTATIYDKDVERSTIGNDGTKDSNNELILMDFDALGEVIFRGQASVTNGEFAFEFIVPRDITVAEGNGKISLYSKENATLLDNRGYNYNIKIGGVNLNAPEDTIGPTINLFMNDENFVSGGITNENPTLLANFYDENGINTASGIGHDITAILDGDETNVFRLNDYYTAAIDDYKRGSLSYPFRDLSPGLHTLTVKAWDVYNNSSTQDIQFIVFDKDESLELTNVLNYPNPFINYTEFWFSHNSSDVLDVSIQIFTISGKLI
;
A
#
# COMPACT_ATOMS: atom_id res chain seq x y z
N THR A 1 -6.56 8.16 9.04
CA THR A 1 -6.27 7.16 10.08
C THR A 1 -4.78 7.00 10.31
N TYR A 2 -4.40 6.39 11.45
CA TYR A 2 -3.04 6.04 11.81
C TYR A 2 -2.55 4.82 11.03
N GLY A 3 -1.25 4.68 10.82
CA GLY A 3 -0.65 3.51 10.19
C GLY A 3 0.67 3.81 9.46
N SER A 4 1.46 2.78 9.22
CA SER A 4 2.75 2.85 8.52
C SER A 4 2.64 3.32 7.06
N TRP A 5 1.45 3.28 6.46
CA TRP A 5 1.17 3.84 5.12
C TRP A 5 1.53 5.34 5.01
N ARG A 6 1.60 6.06 6.15
CA ARG A 6 2.05 7.45 6.21
C ARG A 6 3.54 7.64 5.90
N ASN A 7 4.30 6.55 5.93
CA ASN A 7 5.69 6.54 5.50
C ASN A 7 5.86 6.28 3.99
N ASN A 8 4.79 6.04 3.23
CA ASN A 8 4.86 5.78 1.81
C ASN A 8 4.60 7.05 0.99
N PHE A 9 5.45 7.29 0.01
CA PHE A 9 5.33 8.36 -0.98
C PHE A 9 5.37 7.72 -2.37
N MET A 10 4.33 7.89 -3.16
CA MET A 10 4.23 7.27 -4.48
C MET A 10 4.50 8.30 -5.59
N LEU A 11 5.41 7.96 -6.48
CA LEU A 11 5.71 8.69 -7.69
C LEU A 11 5.29 7.85 -8.90
N VAL A 12 4.53 8.48 -9.80
CA VAL A 12 4.09 7.85 -11.04
C VAL A 12 4.49 8.75 -12.21
N SER A 13 5.18 8.19 -13.19
CA SER A 13 5.49 8.88 -14.43
C SER A 13 4.88 8.21 -15.64
N ASP A 14 4.59 9.03 -16.64
CA ASP A 14 4.18 8.62 -17.96
C ASP A 14 5.30 7.91 -18.73
N ASP A 15 4.95 7.31 -19.87
CA ASP A 15 5.89 6.75 -20.84
C ASP A 15 6.45 7.83 -21.81
N ILE A 16 7.18 7.39 -22.83
CA ILE A 16 7.86 8.27 -23.78
C ILE A 16 7.23 8.16 -25.17
N ASP A 17 6.05 8.72 -25.36
CA ASP A 17 5.38 8.86 -26.67
C ASP A 17 6.26 9.62 -27.68
N LYS A 18 6.93 10.64 -27.22
CA LYS A 18 7.78 11.53 -28.01
C LYS A 18 9.09 11.78 -27.30
N ARG A 19 10.13 12.01 -28.09
CA ARG A 19 11.47 12.31 -27.55
C ARG A 19 11.49 13.42 -26.48
N SER A 20 10.57 14.40 -26.57
CA SER A 20 10.45 15.46 -25.57
C SER A 20 9.97 14.97 -24.21
N ASP A 21 9.34 13.79 -24.14
CA ASP A 21 8.68 13.30 -22.92
C ASP A 21 9.68 12.61 -21.96
N ARG A 22 10.89 12.30 -22.45
CA ARG A 22 12.01 11.84 -21.60
C ARG A 22 12.18 12.69 -20.33
N ILE A 23 12.01 14.00 -20.44
CA ILE A 23 12.16 14.92 -19.30
C ILE A 23 11.10 14.69 -18.20
N ILE A 24 9.98 14.06 -18.51
CA ILE A 24 8.92 13.72 -17.55
C ILE A 24 9.46 12.67 -16.57
N GLN A 25 10.03 11.59 -17.11
CA GLN A 25 10.62 10.51 -16.31
C GLN A 25 11.83 11.03 -15.51
N GLU A 26 12.75 11.75 -16.16
CA GLU A 26 13.90 12.37 -15.50
C GLU A 26 13.49 13.29 -14.35
N THR A 27 12.44 14.11 -14.55
CA THR A 27 11.93 14.99 -13.48
C THR A 27 11.34 14.20 -12.31
N THR A 28 10.67 13.09 -12.59
CA THR A 28 10.11 12.23 -11.55
C THR A 28 11.23 11.58 -10.74
N GLU A 29 12.31 11.15 -11.39
CA GLU A 29 13.51 10.65 -10.71
C GLU A 29 14.20 11.73 -9.86
N ASP A 30 14.40 12.93 -10.39
CA ASP A 30 14.96 14.04 -9.61
C ASP A 30 14.14 14.30 -8.33
N ILE A 31 12.80 14.26 -8.42
CA ILE A 31 11.92 14.40 -7.24
C ILE A 31 12.10 13.22 -6.28
N ALA A 32 12.24 11.99 -6.80
CA ALA A 32 12.46 10.81 -5.97
C ALA A 32 13.75 10.92 -5.15
N GLU A 33 14.84 11.32 -5.79
CA GLU A 33 16.14 11.49 -5.14
C GLU A 33 16.12 12.64 -4.11
N ASP A 34 15.48 13.77 -4.45
CA ASP A 34 15.28 14.88 -3.51
C ASP A 34 14.47 14.43 -2.28
N VAL A 35 13.38 13.69 -2.48
CA VAL A 35 12.55 13.16 -1.36
C VAL A 35 13.35 12.17 -0.51
N LYS A 36 14.11 11.27 -1.14
CA LYS A 36 14.95 10.29 -0.44
C LYS A 36 16.04 10.98 0.41
N ALA A 37 16.63 12.05 -0.09
CA ALA A 37 17.64 12.83 0.61
C ALA A 37 17.06 13.67 1.75
N GLU A 38 15.95 14.38 1.52
CA GLU A 38 15.37 15.35 2.45
C GLU A 38 14.40 14.73 3.47
N LYS A 39 13.76 13.62 3.10
CA LYS A 39 12.79 12.88 3.92
C LYS A 39 13.09 11.37 3.91
N PRO A 40 14.25 10.93 4.39
CA PRO A 40 14.71 9.55 4.28
C PRO A 40 13.80 8.52 4.99
N PHE A 41 12.92 8.96 5.87
CA PHE A 41 11.90 8.09 6.48
C PHE A 41 10.81 7.66 5.48
N LEU A 42 10.62 8.41 4.39
CA LEU A 42 9.64 8.05 3.36
C LEU A 42 10.13 6.87 2.52
N ASN A 43 9.24 5.93 2.30
CA ASN A 43 9.40 4.84 1.35
C ASN A 43 8.95 5.37 -0.01
N VAL A 44 9.89 5.65 -0.90
CA VAL A 44 9.59 6.21 -2.23
C VAL A 44 9.27 5.06 -3.18
N LEU A 45 7.98 4.90 -3.50
CA LEU A 45 7.47 3.92 -4.43
C LEU A 45 7.46 4.54 -5.83
N LYS A 46 8.25 4.01 -6.75
CA LYS A 46 8.38 4.52 -8.11
C LYS A 46 7.62 3.61 -9.09
N ILE A 47 6.70 4.20 -9.85
CA ILE A 47 5.95 3.53 -10.91
C ILE A 47 6.15 4.32 -12.20
N HIS A 48 7.17 3.95 -12.97
CA HIS A 48 7.37 4.47 -14.33
C HIS A 48 6.58 3.59 -15.30
N ALA A 49 5.61 4.17 -16.02
CA ALA A 49 4.75 3.40 -16.93
C ALA A 49 5.56 2.58 -17.93
N ASP A 50 6.60 3.17 -18.49
CA ASP A 50 7.49 2.53 -19.47
C ASP A 50 8.41 1.45 -18.88
N SER A 51 8.37 1.17 -17.57
CA SER A 51 9.05 0.00 -16.99
C SER A 51 8.19 -1.27 -16.96
N PHE A 52 6.98 -1.19 -17.48
CA PHE A 52 6.02 -2.29 -17.63
C PHE A 52 5.74 -2.56 -19.10
N VAL A 53 5.32 -3.76 -19.42
CA VAL A 53 4.97 -4.12 -20.80
C VAL A 53 3.67 -3.43 -21.21
N GLN A 54 3.69 -2.72 -22.35
CA GLN A 54 2.52 -2.13 -22.97
C GLN A 54 1.75 -3.19 -23.77
N GLU A 55 0.43 -3.14 -23.70
CA GLU A 55 -0.49 -4.04 -24.37
C GLU A 55 -1.29 -3.29 -25.44
N THR A 56 -1.28 -3.76 -26.68
CA THR A 56 -2.12 -3.19 -27.74
C THR A 56 -3.49 -3.83 -27.74
N THR A 57 -4.53 -3.04 -27.55
CA THR A 57 -5.94 -3.47 -27.54
C THR A 57 -6.74 -2.81 -28.66
N SER A 58 -7.95 -3.31 -28.92
CA SER A 58 -8.89 -2.65 -29.86
C SER A 58 -9.30 -1.25 -29.46
N GLY A 59 -9.11 -0.89 -28.18
CA GLY A 59 -9.40 0.44 -27.60
C GLY A 59 -8.19 1.35 -27.48
N GLY A 60 -7.05 0.98 -28.11
CA GLY A 60 -5.74 1.65 -28.02
C GLY A 60 -4.78 0.91 -27.08
N ASP A 61 -3.60 1.49 -26.93
CA ASP A 61 -2.57 0.92 -26.08
C ASP A 61 -2.93 1.08 -24.59
N ARG A 62 -2.43 0.15 -23.76
CA ARG A 62 -2.74 0.06 -22.33
C ARG A 62 -1.53 -0.46 -21.55
N TYR A 63 -1.52 -0.12 -20.26
CA TYR A 63 -0.60 -0.67 -19.28
C TYR A 63 -1.39 -1.30 -18.13
N SER A 64 -1.98 -2.47 -18.35
CA SER A 64 -2.82 -3.13 -17.34
C SER A 64 -2.07 -3.40 -16.04
N LEU A 65 -0.78 -3.74 -16.11
CA LEU A 65 0.06 -3.96 -14.93
C LEU A 65 0.40 -2.66 -14.18
N VAL A 66 0.57 -1.53 -14.89
CA VAL A 66 0.74 -0.20 -14.26
C VAL A 66 -0.53 0.21 -13.53
N ASN A 67 -1.68 0.05 -14.20
CA ASN A 67 -2.98 0.33 -13.62
C ASN A 67 -3.17 -0.45 -12.31
N LYS A 68 -2.89 -1.77 -12.35
CA LYS A 68 -2.96 -2.62 -11.17
C LYS A 68 -1.97 -2.17 -10.08
N ALA A 69 -0.73 -1.85 -10.42
CA ALA A 69 0.29 -1.42 -9.46
C ALA A 69 -0.10 -0.11 -8.75
N ILE A 70 -0.65 0.87 -9.49
CA ILE A 70 -1.15 2.13 -8.91
C ILE A 70 -2.33 1.83 -7.97
N PHE A 71 -3.26 1.01 -8.41
CA PHE A 71 -4.45 0.67 -7.65
C PHE A 71 -4.10 -0.05 -6.34
N ASP A 72 -3.28 -1.10 -6.41
CA ASP A 72 -2.82 -1.85 -5.24
C ASP A 72 -2.06 -0.95 -4.25
N ALA A 73 -1.15 -0.10 -4.76
CA ALA A 73 -0.40 0.84 -3.92
C ALA A 73 -1.29 1.89 -3.23
N LEU A 74 -2.37 2.35 -3.89
CA LEU A 74 -3.36 3.25 -3.28
C LEU A 74 -4.17 2.57 -2.17
N GLU A 75 -4.40 1.28 -2.25
CA GLU A 75 -5.10 0.50 -1.23
C GLU A 75 -4.21 0.13 -0.05
N VAL A 76 -2.95 -0.20 -0.32
CA VAL A 76 -1.92 -0.32 0.72
C VAL A 76 -1.71 1.01 1.43
N GLY A 77 -1.76 2.10 0.68
CA GLY A 77 -1.77 3.49 1.13
C GLY A 77 -0.44 4.20 0.94
N ALA A 78 -0.54 5.48 0.55
CA ALA A 78 0.57 6.43 0.49
C ALA A 78 0.09 7.79 1.01
N ILE A 79 0.96 8.55 1.67
CA ILE A 79 0.61 9.87 2.20
C ILE A 79 0.42 10.90 1.09
N VAL A 80 1.26 10.78 0.03
CA VAL A 80 1.20 11.57 -1.19
C VAL A 80 1.34 10.64 -2.38
N VAL A 81 0.52 10.88 -3.40
CA VAL A 81 0.68 10.33 -4.74
C VAL A 81 1.01 11.48 -5.66
N ASN A 82 2.10 11.40 -6.37
CA ASN A 82 2.52 12.44 -7.29
C ASN A 82 2.66 11.85 -8.70
N TYR A 83 1.76 12.24 -9.58
CA TYR A 83 1.82 11.90 -11.00
C TYR A 83 2.34 13.08 -11.82
N PHE A 84 3.31 12.82 -12.69
CA PHE A 84 3.78 13.75 -13.69
C PHE A 84 3.77 13.11 -15.08
N GLY A 85 3.01 13.70 -16.02
CA GLY A 85 2.83 13.15 -17.35
C GLY A 85 1.68 13.80 -18.12
N HIS A 86 1.27 13.16 -19.19
CA HIS A 86 0.10 13.53 -19.97
C HIS A 86 -1.20 13.16 -19.23
N GLY A 87 -2.31 13.74 -19.64
CA GLY A 87 -3.61 13.43 -19.06
C GLY A 87 -4.72 14.30 -19.63
N GLY A 88 -5.91 14.06 -19.11
CA GLY A 88 -7.12 14.74 -19.52
C GLY A 88 -8.27 14.50 -18.56
N GLU A 89 -9.46 14.92 -18.95
CA GLU A 89 -10.66 14.80 -18.13
C GLU A 89 -11.01 13.35 -17.74
N ASN A 90 -10.61 12.36 -18.56
CA ASN A 90 -10.93 10.94 -18.33
C ASN A 90 -9.93 10.20 -17.45
N GLY A 91 -8.71 10.71 -17.27
CA GLY A 91 -7.65 10.01 -16.55
C GLY A 91 -6.25 10.55 -16.84
N ILE A 92 -5.26 9.84 -16.37
CA ILE A 92 -3.83 10.11 -16.55
C ILE A 92 -3.24 9.13 -17.57
N ALA A 93 -2.22 9.59 -18.32
CA ALA A 93 -1.63 8.98 -19.49
C ALA A 93 -2.61 8.80 -20.66
N SER A 94 -2.09 8.67 -21.88
CA SER A 94 -2.88 8.30 -23.07
C SER A 94 -3.43 6.86 -22.94
N GLU A 95 -2.68 6.00 -22.33
CA GLU A 95 -2.93 4.57 -22.07
C GLU A 95 -3.89 4.33 -20.90
N ARG A 96 -4.34 5.42 -20.23
CA ARG A 96 -5.29 5.41 -19.13
C ARG A 96 -4.83 4.55 -17.96
N ILE A 97 -3.63 4.81 -17.46
CA ILE A 97 -3.05 4.08 -16.35
C ILE A 97 -3.80 4.27 -15.01
N PHE A 98 -4.62 5.34 -14.91
CA PHE A 98 -5.60 5.52 -13.85
C PHE A 98 -6.72 6.43 -14.35
N ASP A 99 -7.93 5.91 -14.48
CA ASP A 99 -9.07 6.60 -15.12
C ASP A 99 -10.27 6.78 -14.17
N ILE A 100 -11.40 7.24 -14.73
CA ILE A 100 -12.64 7.46 -13.99
C ILE A 100 -13.12 6.18 -13.28
N ILE A 101 -13.01 5.02 -13.92
CA ILE A 101 -13.46 3.75 -13.36
C ILE A 101 -12.64 3.42 -12.13
N ASN A 102 -11.31 3.51 -12.23
CA ASN A 102 -10.43 3.29 -11.10
C ASN A 102 -10.70 4.26 -9.94
N ALA A 103 -10.95 5.54 -10.27
CA ALA A 103 -11.26 6.55 -9.26
C ALA A 103 -12.57 6.23 -8.50
N GLN A 104 -13.57 5.63 -9.16
CA GLN A 104 -14.84 5.22 -8.56
C GLN A 104 -14.75 3.92 -7.76
N GLU A 105 -13.92 2.98 -8.20
CA GLU A 105 -13.77 1.65 -7.59
C GLU A 105 -12.81 1.64 -6.40
N LEU A 106 -11.94 2.65 -6.27
CA LEU A 106 -10.95 2.71 -5.20
C LEU A 106 -11.62 2.64 -3.81
N ASN A 107 -11.12 1.73 -2.96
CA ASN A 107 -11.67 1.48 -1.64
C ASN A 107 -10.58 1.57 -0.55
N ASN A 108 -10.16 2.80 -0.26
CA ASN A 108 -9.14 3.12 0.74
C ASN A 108 -9.64 4.12 1.81
N PRO A 109 -10.81 3.91 2.44
CA PRO A 109 -11.49 4.92 3.27
C PRO A 109 -10.66 5.36 4.49
N THR A 110 -9.73 4.52 4.91
CA THR A 110 -8.87 4.77 6.07
C THR A 110 -7.48 5.27 5.70
N LYS A 111 -7.15 5.37 4.40
CA LYS A 111 -5.81 5.70 3.87
C LYS A 111 -5.90 6.76 2.75
N LEU A 112 -6.70 7.80 2.99
CA LEU A 112 -6.90 8.89 2.02
C LEU A 112 -5.62 9.72 1.87
N ASN A 113 -5.14 9.85 0.65
CA ASN A 113 -3.89 10.53 0.29
C ASN A 113 -4.10 11.99 -0.13
N CYS A 114 -2.99 12.72 -0.26
CA CYS A 114 -2.92 13.94 -1.06
C CYS A 114 -2.50 13.56 -2.48
N PHE A 115 -3.38 13.75 -3.45
CA PHE A 115 -3.12 13.37 -4.83
C PHE A 115 -2.67 14.59 -5.65
N VAL A 116 -1.44 14.57 -6.13
CA VAL A 116 -0.82 15.61 -6.94
C VAL A 116 -0.80 15.17 -8.39
N THR A 117 -1.47 15.93 -9.27
CA THR A 117 -1.48 15.69 -10.71
C THR A 117 -1.11 16.96 -11.47
N VAL A 118 0.17 17.12 -11.77
CA VAL A 118 0.65 18.22 -12.61
C VAL A 118 0.58 17.79 -14.08
N THR A 119 -0.65 17.63 -14.56
CA THR A 119 -0.98 17.20 -15.93
C THR A 119 -2.05 18.11 -16.56
N CYS A 120 -2.60 17.75 -17.71
CA CYS A 120 -3.60 18.55 -18.41
C CYS A 120 -5.03 18.20 -17.96
N GLU A 121 -5.84 19.19 -17.59
CA GLU A 121 -7.31 19.12 -17.47
C GLU A 121 -7.87 17.99 -16.57
N TYR A 122 -7.06 17.38 -15.71
CA TYR A 122 -7.47 16.23 -14.89
C TYR A 122 -8.66 16.52 -13.97
N THR A 123 -8.79 17.80 -13.54
CA THR A 123 -9.94 18.24 -12.74
C THR A 123 -10.51 19.54 -13.32
N LYS A 124 -11.10 19.43 -14.48
CA LYS A 124 -11.79 20.54 -15.16
C LYS A 124 -13.23 20.66 -14.65
N PHE A 125 -13.36 20.97 -13.37
CA PHE A 125 -14.62 21.01 -12.63
C PHE A 125 -15.67 22.00 -13.18
N ASP A 126 -15.27 22.91 -14.06
CA ASP A 126 -16.15 23.86 -14.74
C ASP A 126 -16.68 23.36 -16.09
N ASN A 127 -16.52 22.07 -16.40
CA ASN A 127 -17.15 21.45 -17.56
C ASN A 127 -18.59 21.05 -17.21
N PRO A 128 -19.63 21.74 -17.76
CA PRO A 128 -21.03 21.45 -17.41
C PRO A 128 -21.56 20.16 -18.05
N LEU A 129 -20.79 19.51 -18.93
CA LEU A 129 -21.25 18.36 -19.70
C LEU A 129 -20.87 17.02 -19.05
N ARG A 130 -19.85 17.01 -18.20
CA ARG A 130 -19.37 15.79 -17.53
C ARG A 130 -18.47 16.10 -16.33
N GLU A 131 -18.43 15.17 -15.41
CA GLU A 131 -17.46 15.13 -14.33
C GLU A 131 -16.13 14.53 -14.82
N THR A 132 -15.05 14.87 -14.16
CA THR A 132 -13.68 14.45 -14.51
C THR A 132 -13.16 13.39 -13.54
N ALA A 133 -12.08 12.68 -13.90
CA ALA A 133 -11.48 11.66 -13.05
C ALA A 133 -11.04 12.21 -11.69
N GLY A 134 -10.53 13.44 -11.62
CA GLY A 134 -10.17 14.08 -10.37
C GLY A 134 -11.36 14.38 -9.47
N GLU A 135 -12.52 14.73 -10.04
CA GLU A 135 -13.76 14.90 -9.27
C GLU A 135 -14.25 13.57 -8.70
N PHE A 136 -14.28 12.50 -9.52
CA PHE A 136 -14.63 11.18 -9.04
C PHE A 136 -13.70 10.68 -7.94
N LEU A 137 -12.39 10.91 -8.06
CA LEU A 137 -11.41 10.56 -7.04
C LEU A 137 -11.67 11.29 -5.71
N PHE A 138 -12.06 12.55 -5.76
CA PHE A 138 -12.35 13.36 -4.56
C PHE A 138 -13.73 13.03 -3.94
N TRP A 139 -14.73 12.77 -4.77
CA TRP A 139 -16.11 12.49 -4.32
C TRP A 139 -16.39 11.02 -4.04
N ASN A 140 -15.40 10.14 -4.19
CA ASN A 140 -15.57 8.71 -3.92
C ASN A 140 -15.94 8.48 -2.45
N LYS A 141 -17.11 7.87 -2.23
CA LYS A 141 -17.64 7.59 -0.87
C LYS A 141 -16.94 6.43 -0.17
N LYS A 142 -16.28 5.56 -0.94
CA LYS A 142 -15.58 4.37 -0.44
C LYS A 142 -14.08 4.61 -0.23
N GLY A 143 -13.55 5.74 -0.69
CA GLY A 143 -12.11 5.99 -0.65
C GLY A 143 -11.70 7.24 -1.41
N GLY A 144 -10.65 7.14 -2.22
CA GLY A 144 -10.13 8.21 -3.05
C GLY A 144 -9.03 9.03 -2.38
N ALA A 145 -9.10 10.35 -2.54
CA ALA A 145 -8.13 11.29 -2.00
C ALA A 145 -8.81 12.32 -1.08
N ILE A 146 -8.15 12.68 0.02
CA ILE A 146 -8.66 13.72 0.94
C ILE A 146 -8.39 15.14 0.42
N SER A 147 -7.39 15.27 -0.44
CA SER A 147 -7.01 16.53 -1.08
C SER A 147 -6.36 16.27 -2.43
N LEU A 148 -6.63 17.13 -3.40
CA LEU A 148 -5.94 17.14 -4.68
C LEU A 148 -5.19 18.46 -4.88
N ILE A 149 -4.01 18.38 -5.50
CA ILE A 149 -3.35 19.51 -6.18
C ILE A 149 -3.33 19.14 -7.66
N THR A 150 -4.09 19.87 -8.48
CA THR A 150 -4.46 19.41 -9.82
C THR A 150 -4.65 20.60 -10.78
N THR A 151 -4.99 20.34 -12.03
CA THR A 151 -5.12 21.37 -13.07
C THR A 151 -6.51 21.44 -13.69
N THR A 152 -6.93 22.65 -14.04
CA THR A 152 -8.20 22.90 -14.76
C THR A 152 -8.05 22.99 -16.26
N ARG A 153 -6.84 23.22 -16.78
CA ARG A 153 -6.52 23.40 -18.20
C ARG A 153 -5.17 22.79 -18.53
N ARG A 154 -4.83 22.80 -19.79
CA ARG A 154 -3.54 22.32 -20.29
C ARG A 154 -2.39 23.14 -19.71
N ILE A 155 -1.37 22.43 -19.21
CA ILE A 155 -0.13 22.98 -18.69
C ILE A 155 1.04 22.52 -19.57
N TYR A 156 1.99 23.42 -19.85
CA TYR A 156 3.19 23.04 -20.60
C TYR A 156 4.15 22.25 -19.72
N VAL A 157 4.80 21.25 -20.31
CA VAL A 157 5.75 20.36 -19.60
C VAL A 157 6.83 21.16 -18.87
N ASN A 158 7.45 22.15 -19.52
CA ASN A 158 8.47 23.00 -18.90
C ASN A 158 7.99 23.79 -17.66
N VAL A 159 6.72 24.17 -17.62
CA VAL A 159 6.12 24.79 -16.42
C VAL A 159 5.85 23.73 -15.37
N GLY A 160 5.35 22.57 -15.78
CA GLY A 160 5.08 21.41 -14.92
C GLY A 160 6.32 20.91 -14.19
N ILE A 161 7.47 20.83 -14.86
CA ILE A 161 8.76 20.44 -14.28
C ILE A 161 9.09 21.29 -13.05
N ASN A 162 9.21 22.61 -13.26
CA ASN A 162 9.58 23.52 -12.17
C ASN A 162 8.51 23.56 -11.08
N PHE A 163 7.23 23.52 -11.49
CA PHE A 163 6.12 23.53 -10.56
C PHE A 163 6.13 22.30 -9.65
N ASN A 164 6.30 21.11 -10.22
CA ASN A 164 6.25 19.86 -9.47
C ASN A 164 7.44 19.72 -8.50
N LYS A 165 8.66 20.04 -8.95
CA LYS A 165 9.85 20.08 -8.08
C LYS A 165 9.67 21.07 -6.92
N THR A 166 9.27 22.31 -7.22
CA THR A 166 9.07 23.34 -6.18
C THR A 166 7.92 22.98 -5.24
N LEU A 167 6.84 22.37 -5.77
CA LEU A 167 5.73 21.92 -4.95
C LEU A 167 6.17 20.84 -3.96
N SER A 168 6.95 19.86 -4.38
CA SER A 168 7.46 18.79 -3.52
C SER A 168 8.29 19.35 -2.36
N GLN A 169 9.12 20.36 -2.60
CA GLN A 169 9.91 21.04 -1.57
C GLN A 169 9.03 21.67 -0.48
N TYR A 170 8.00 22.41 -0.87
CA TYR A 170 7.11 23.07 0.09
C TYR A 170 6.14 22.09 0.74
N LEU A 171 5.59 21.15 -0.02
CA LEU A 171 4.61 20.18 0.47
C LEU A 171 5.18 19.26 1.55
N LEU A 172 6.42 18.84 1.38
CA LEU A 172 7.16 18.01 2.32
C LEU A 172 8.03 18.82 3.29
N SER A 173 8.05 20.16 3.18
CA SER A 173 8.85 21.06 4.04
C SER A 173 10.32 20.63 4.12
N TYR A 174 11.02 20.62 2.99
CA TYR A 174 12.45 20.22 2.95
C TYR A 174 13.29 21.05 3.94
N GLY A 175 14.23 20.41 4.60
CA GLY A 175 15.07 21.02 5.62
C GLY A 175 14.37 21.28 6.96
N SER A 176 13.10 20.87 7.16
CA SER A 176 12.35 21.10 8.38
C SER A 176 11.42 19.92 8.70
N ASP A 177 11.18 19.65 9.98
CA ASP A 177 10.14 18.72 10.44
C ASP A 177 8.79 19.40 10.65
N GLU A 178 8.72 20.73 10.54
CA GLU A 178 7.48 21.48 10.66
C GLU A 178 6.65 21.36 9.38
N THR A 179 5.46 20.79 9.47
CA THR A 179 4.53 20.67 8.33
C THR A 179 3.65 21.92 8.21
N ILE A 180 3.54 22.42 6.99
CA ILE A 180 2.59 23.49 6.61
C ILE A 180 1.33 22.89 5.99
N SER A 181 0.26 23.66 5.85
CA SER A 181 -0.94 23.17 5.19
C SER A 181 -0.71 22.98 3.68
N ILE A 182 -1.46 22.05 3.07
CA ILE A 182 -1.39 21.75 1.63
C ILE A 182 -1.64 23.02 0.80
N ALA A 183 -2.63 23.82 1.19
CA ALA A 183 -2.90 25.08 0.49
C ALA A 183 -1.77 26.11 0.67
N GLU A 184 -1.12 26.17 1.83
CA GLU A 184 0.05 27.04 2.05
C GLU A 184 1.25 26.58 1.24
N ALA A 185 1.49 25.27 1.13
CA ALA A 185 2.52 24.73 0.25
C ALA A 185 2.27 25.15 -1.22
N LEU A 186 1.04 25.00 -1.70
CA LEU A 186 0.64 25.45 -3.04
C LEU A 186 0.79 26.97 -3.22
N ARG A 187 0.40 27.77 -2.21
CA ARG A 187 0.57 29.22 -2.24
C ARG A 187 2.03 29.63 -2.34
N ARG A 188 2.91 29.00 -1.55
CA ARG A 188 4.37 29.25 -1.62
C ARG A 188 4.91 28.87 -2.98
N THR A 189 4.57 27.70 -3.50
CA THR A 189 4.96 27.26 -4.86
C THR A 189 4.60 28.28 -5.91
N LYS A 190 3.34 28.77 -5.91
CA LYS A 190 2.90 29.76 -6.91
C LYS A 190 3.61 31.11 -6.81
N ASN A 191 4.14 31.45 -5.65
CA ASN A 191 4.86 32.72 -5.43
C ASN A 191 6.38 32.55 -5.44
N ASP A 192 6.87 31.33 -5.63
CA ASP A 192 8.30 31.07 -5.76
C ASP A 192 8.88 31.82 -6.99
N PRO A 193 10.07 32.41 -6.90
CA PRO A 193 10.73 33.13 -7.99
C PRO A 193 10.81 32.33 -9.31
N MET A 194 11.01 31.01 -9.24
CA MET A 194 11.06 30.13 -10.42
C MET A 194 9.71 29.98 -11.12
N ILE A 195 8.60 30.15 -10.39
CA ILE A 195 7.23 29.90 -10.87
C ILE A 195 6.44 31.20 -11.06
N SER A 196 6.73 32.24 -10.29
CA SER A 196 5.90 33.46 -10.16
C SER A 196 5.65 34.18 -11.50
N ASN A 197 6.58 34.09 -12.45
CA ASN A 197 6.47 34.66 -13.78
C ASN A 197 5.72 33.77 -14.79
N GLN A 198 5.32 32.54 -14.41
CA GLN A 198 4.63 31.60 -15.30
C GLN A 198 3.11 31.80 -15.23
N PRO A 199 2.43 32.27 -16.26
CA PRO A 199 0.97 32.49 -16.23
C PRO A 199 0.18 31.22 -15.91
N GLN A 200 0.65 30.07 -16.40
CA GLN A 200 -0.01 28.76 -16.21
C GLN A 200 -0.01 28.26 -14.76
N ARG A 201 0.81 28.80 -13.86
CA ARG A 201 0.71 28.51 -12.42
C ARG A 201 -0.69 28.74 -11.84
N ARG A 202 -1.49 29.60 -12.49
CA ARG A 202 -2.87 29.89 -12.10
C ARG A 202 -3.84 28.76 -12.40
N LEU A 203 -3.47 27.85 -13.29
CA LEU A 203 -4.27 26.70 -13.70
C LEU A 203 -4.20 25.57 -12.68
N VAL A 204 -3.16 25.55 -11.85
CA VAL A 204 -3.01 24.59 -10.76
C VAL A 204 -3.78 25.11 -9.55
N PHE A 205 -4.56 24.24 -8.93
CA PHE A 205 -5.37 24.59 -7.75
C PHE A 205 -5.47 23.39 -6.81
N SER A 206 -6.02 23.57 -5.62
CA SER A 206 -6.28 22.49 -4.67
C SER A 206 -7.77 22.32 -4.43
N ILE A 207 -8.18 21.07 -4.29
CA ILE A 207 -9.48 20.66 -3.75
C ILE A 207 -9.24 20.01 -2.39
N GLY A 208 -10.13 20.26 -1.45
CA GLY A 208 -10.06 19.77 -0.07
C GLY A 208 -10.02 20.92 0.93
N ASP A 209 -9.85 20.60 2.20
CA ASP A 209 -9.72 21.61 3.25
C ASP A 209 -8.36 22.34 3.13
N PRO A 210 -8.34 23.66 2.96
CA PRO A 210 -7.11 24.43 2.82
C PRO A 210 -6.22 24.43 4.07
N ALA A 211 -6.77 24.15 5.24
CA ALA A 211 -6.03 24.05 6.50
C ALA A 211 -5.39 22.67 6.72
N LEU A 212 -5.76 21.66 5.89
CA LEU A 212 -5.27 20.30 6.03
C LEU A 212 -3.75 20.25 5.86
N LYS A 213 -3.08 19.56 6.78
CA LYS A 213 -1.66 19.23 6.70
C LYS A 213 -1.48 17.77 6.33
N LEU A 214 -0.35 17.43 5.73
CA LEU A 214 0.03 16.03 5.59
C LEU A 214 0.19 15.41 6.99
N PRO A 215 -0.42 14.25 7.26
CA PRO A 215 -0.35 13.60 8.56
C PRO A 215 0.98 12.85 8.75
N ILE A 216 2.09 13.57 8.63
CA ILE A 216 3.43 13.04 8.90
C ILE A 216 3.58 12.85 10.40
N ALA A 217 3.94 11.63 10.81
CA ALA A 217 4.18 11.32 12.21
C ALA A 217 5.40 12.07 12.76
N ASP A 218 5.43 12.30 14.07
CA ASP A 218 6.56 12.97 14.71
C ASP A 218 7.86 12.13 14.63
N PRO A 219 9.07 12.73 14.57
CA PRO A 219 10.30 12.03 14.85
C PRO A 219 10.41 11.80 16.37
N ASP A 220 11.18 10.87 16.89
CA ASP A 220 12.06 9.87 16.29
C ASP A 220 11.74 8.48 16.83
N ILE A 221 11.93 7.47 15.98
CA ILE A 221 12.12 6.11 16.47
C ILE A 221 13.54 5.70 16.09
N ARG A 222 14.35 5.26 17.06
CA ARG A 222 15.78 4.98 16.86
C ARG A 222 16.07 3.52 17.16
N ILE A 223 16.76 2.85 16.22
CA ILE A 223 17.34 1.54 16.46
C ILE A 223 18.61 1.73 17.28
N THR A 224 18.76 0.97 18.35
CA THR A 224 19.91 1.02 19.25
C THR A 224 20.83 -0.19 19.09
N LYS A 225 20.26 -1.38 18.82
CA LYS A 225 21.03 -2.61 18.69
C LYS A 225 20.54 -3.50 17.56
N LEU A 226 21.47 -4.28 17.02
CA LEU A 226 21.27 -5.40 16.11
C LEU A 226 21.98 -6.61 16.73
N ASN A 227 21.24 -7.72 16.99
CA ASN A 227 21.76 -8.94 17.59
C ASN A 227 22.62 -8.69 18.86
N ASN A 228 22.12 -7.81 19.75
CA ASN A 228 22.74 -7.33 20.98
C ASN A 228 23.99 -6.43 20.81
N GLU A 229 24.46 -6.16 19.59
CA GLU A 229 25.52 -5.18 19.31
C GLU A 229 24.94 -3.80 19.06
N ALA A 230 25.64 -2.76 19.52
CA ALA A 230 25.23 -1.38 19.28
C ALA A 230 25.24 -1.06 17.78
N ILE A 231 24.13 -0.55 17.25
CA ILE A 231 23.96 -0.29 15.80
C ILE A 231 25.03 0.68 15.25
N ALA A 232 25.49 1.64 16.06
CA ALA A 232 26.49 2.64 15.66
C ALA A 232 27.88 2.05 15.39
N SER A 233 28.19 0.87 15.93
CA SER A 233 29.49 0.20 15.83
C SER A 233 29.42 -1.21 15.25
N THR A 234 28.23 -1.69 14.93
CA THR A 234 28.10 -3.05 14.40
C THR A 234 28.64 -3.15 12.98
N THR A 235 29.31 -4.27 12.71
CA THR A 235 29.72 -4.70 11.37
C THR A 235 28.92 -5.92 10.93
N LEU A 236 27.89 -6.32 11.70
CA LEU A 236 27.07 -7.48 11.41
C LEU A 236 26.33 -7.29 10.07
N VAL A 237 26.30 -8.38 9.33
CA VAL A 237 25.51 -8.50 8.09
C VAL A 237 24.36 -9.45 8.37
N LEU A 238 23.16 -9.07 8.00
CA LEU A 238 22.01 -9.96 8.02
C LEU A 238 22.10 -10.92 6.83
N ASN A 239 22.57 -12.13 7.12
CA ASN A 239 22.68 -13.19 6.12
C ASN A 239 21.32 -13.90 5.97
N ALA A 240 21.02 -14.39 4.76
CA ALA A 240 19.89 -15.27 4.54
C ALA A 240 19.86 -16.41 5.56
N LEU A 241 18.69 -16.75 6.07
CA LEU A 241 18.44 -17.81 7.09
C LEU A 241 19.13 -17.57 8.45
N SER A 242 19.54 -16.34 8.74
CA SER A 242 20.05 -15.98 10.06
C SER A 242 18.94 -15.34 10.91
N PRO A 243 18.94 -15.63 12.23
CA PRO A 243 18.08 -14.89 13.14
C PRO A 243 18.54 -13.43 13.25
N ALA A 244 17.62 -12.52 13.26
CA ALA A 244 17.82 -11.10 13.47
C ALA A 244 17.00 -10.63 14.66
N LYS A 245 17.64 -9.90 15.58
CA LYS A 245 16.99 -9.22 16.69
C LYS A 245 17.29 -7.72 16.62
N ILE A 246 16.27 -6.92 16.59
CA ILE A 246 16.39 -5.45 16.51
C ILE A 246 15.76 -4.86 17.77
N GLU A 247 16.54 -3.99 18.44
CA GLU A 247 16.08 -3.27 19.63
C GLU A 247 16.19 -1.76 19.38
N GLY A 248 15.29 -1.00 19.99
CA GLY A 248 15.28 0.45 19.82
C GLY A 248 14.36 1.17 20.79
N ASN A 249 14.32 2.49 20.59
CA ASN A 249 13.58 3.39 21.46
C ASN A 249 12.74 4.39 20.66
N VAL A 250 11.57 4.77 21.20
CA VAL A 250 10.81 5.93 20.77
C VAL A 250 11.32 7.13 21.59
N THR A 251 11.75 8.18 20.90
CA THR A 251 12.38 9.35 21.52
C THR A 251 11.66 10.64 21.13
N ASN A 252 11.91 11.70 21.86
CA ASN A 252 11.55 13.06 21.42
C ASN A 252 12.59 13.60 20.42
N ALA A 253 12.34 14.77 19.87
CA ALA A 253 13.24 15.46 18.93
C ALA A 253 14.66 15.71 19.48
N GLN A 254 14.84 15.75 20.81
CA GLN A 254 16.14 15.91 21.49
C GLN A 254 16.83 14.56 21.74
N GLY A 255 16.20 13.43 21.35
CA GLY A 255 16.74 12.09 21.52
C GLY A 255 16.54 11.46 22.91
N ALA A 256 15.75 12.07 23.78
CA ALA A 256 15.40 11.48 25.07
C ALA A 256 14.27 10.46 24.91
N VAL A 257 14.43 9.28 25.53
CA VAL A 257 13.42 8.20 25.49
C VAL A 257 12.11 8.67 26.14
N LEU A 258 11.01 8.39 25.48
CA LEU A 258 9.66 8.68 25.97
C LEU A 258 9.21 7.59 26.96
N ASN A 259 9.66 7.66 28.21
CA ASN A 259 9.47 6.61 29.22
C ASN A 259 7.98 6.31 29.57
N ASN A 260 7.04 7.13 29.12
CA ASN A 260 5.61 6.89 29.31
C ASN A 260 4.92 6.40 28.04
N TYR A 261 5.64 6.26 26.95
CA TYR A 261 5.09 5.84 25.67
C TYR A 261 4.86 4.32 25.67
N ASN A 262 3.60 3.91 25.53
CA ASN A 262 3.18 2.52 25.43
C ASN A 262 2.30 2.37 24.18
N GLY A 263 2.66 1.50 23.27
CA GLY A 263 1.98 1.41 21.99
C GLY A 263 2.37 0.20 21.17
N VAL A 264 2.14 0.30 19.87
CA VAL A 264 2.52 -0.71 18.90
C VAL A 264 3.43 -0.09 17.84
N LEU A 265 4.57 -0.73 17.63
CA LEU A 265 5.48 -0.46 16.53
C LEU A 265 5.12 -1.33 15.33
N THR A 266 5.11 -0.76 14.14
CA THR A 266 5.14 -1.49 12.86
C THR A 266 6.52 -1.30 12.24
N ALA A 267 7.19 -2.40 11.93
CA ALA A 267 8.49 -2.43 11.28
C ALA A 267 8.37 -3.05 9.89
N THR A 268 8.95 -2.40 8.90
CA THR A 268 9.13 -2.95 7.55
C THR A 268 10.61 -2.88 7.19
N ILE A 269 11.19 -4.00 6.81
CA ILE A 269 12.60 -4.09 6.42
C ILE A 269 12.66 -4.42 4.94
N TYR A 270 13.36 -3.59 4.21
CA TYR A 270 13.59 -3.72 2.78
C TYR A 270 15.01 -4.21 2.53
N ASP A 271 15.16 -5.08 1.55
CA ASP A 271 16.46 -5.44 0.98
C ASP A 271 17.10 -4.19 0.32
N LYS A 272 18.24 -4.35 -0.27
CA LYS A 272 18.95 -3.31 -1.02
C LYS A 272 18.11 -2.78 -2.16
N ASP A 273 18.26 -1.50 -2.48
CA ASP A 273 17.67 -0.93 -3.69
C ASP A 273 18.07 -1.76 -4.93
N VAL A 274 17.15 -1.88 -5.87
CA VAL A 274 17.30 -2.68 -7.09
C VAL A 274 17.33 -1.74 -8.29
N GLU A 275 18.38 -1.87 -9.10
CA GLU A 275 18.47 -1.17 -10.38
C GLU A 275 17.46 -1.75 -11.37
N ARG A 276 16.68 -0.90 -11.99
CA ARG A 276 15.69 -1.21 -13.01
C ARG A 276 15.86 -0.27 -14.21
N SER A 277 15.31 -0.67 -15.34
CA SER A 277 15.30 0.16 -16.56
C SER A 277 13.91 0.23 -17.15
N THR A 278 13.61 1.34 -17.81
CA THR A 278 12.46 1.42 -18.71
C THR A 278 12.68 0.53 -19.94
N ILE A 279 11.61 0.19 -20.65
CA ILE A 279 11.64 -0.79 -21.74
C ILE A 279 11.63 -0.10 -23.12
N GLY A 280 11.12 1.14 -23.17
CA GLY A 280 11.00 1.90 -24.43
C GLY A 280 9.92 1.31 -25.35
N ASN A 281 8.73 1.08 -24.81
CA ASN A 281 7.62 0.41 -25.48
C ASN A 281 7.23 1.03 -26.83
N ASP A 282 7.21 2.36 -26.94
CA ASP A 282 6.83 3.09 -28.16
C ASP A 282 7.94 3.15 -29.20
N GLY A 283 9.09 2.59 -28.90
CA GLY A 283 10.23 2.59 -29.82
C GLY A 283 10.80 3.97 -30.10
N THR A 284 10.52 4.95 -29.23
CA THR A 284 10.98 6.33 -29.38
C THR A 284 12.50 6.43 -29.25
N LYS A 285 13.12 7.16 -30.18
CA LYS A 285 14.59 7.19 -30.32
C LYS A 285 15.15 8.61 -30.11
N ASP A 286 16.38 8.66 -29.64
CA ASP A 286 17.16 9.86 -29.46
C ASP A 286 17.74 10.41 -30.80
N SER A 287 18.63 11.43 -30.73
CA SER A 287 19.30 12.01 -31.93
C SER A 287 20.27 11.06 -32.61
N ASN A 288 20.75 10.04 -31.92
CA ASN A 288 21.69 9.06 -32.43
C ASN A 288 20.98 7.82 -33.01
N ASN A 289 19.62 7.84 -33.01
CA ASN A 289 18.76 6.72 -33.41
C ASN A 289 18.83 5.52 -32.44
N GLU A 290 19.20 5.78 -31.19
CA GLU A 290 19.19 4.80 -30.10
C GLU A 290 17.88 4.88 -29.32
N LEU A 291 17.38 3.74 -28.83
CA LEU A 291 16.16 3.69 -28.01
C LEU A 291 16.37 4.52 -26.73
N ILE A 292 15.40 5.36 -26.39
CA ILE A 292 15.46 6.14 -25.16
C ILE A 292 15.04 5.24 -24.00
N LEU A 293 16.00 4.94 -23.13
CA LEU A 293 15.80 4.18 -21.90
C LEU A 293 16.26 5.02 -20.70
N MET A 294 15.73 4.72 -19.54
CA MET A 294 16.13 5.34 -18.27
C MET A 294 16.38 4.24 -17.24
N ASP A 295 17.59 4.25 -16.66
CA ASP A 295 17.92 3.43 -15.51
C ASP A 295 17.51 4.19 -14.23
N PHE A 296 16.99 3.46 -13.25
CA PHE A 296 16.56 4.02 -11.96
C PHE A 296 16.67 2.99 -10.84
N ASP A 297 16.92 3.46 -9.63
CA ASP A 297 16.87 2.63 -8.44
C ASP A 297 15.45 2.54 -7.89
N ALA A 298 14.94 1.33 -7.70
CA ALA A 298 13.70 1.06 -6.99
C ALA A 298 13.99 0.56 -5.57
N LEU A 299 13.08 0.83 -4.64
CA LEU A 299 13.13 0.28 -3.29
C LEU A 299 13.20 -1.25 -3.35
N GLY A 300 14.08 -1.84 -2.54
CA GLY A 300 14.26 -3.29 -2.48
C GLY A 300 13.01 -4.02 -1.97
N GLU A 301 13.00 -5.33 -2.15
CA GLU A 301 11.88 -6.19 -1.71
C GLU A 301 11.73 -6.17 -0.18
N VAL A 302 10.50 -6.35 0.30
CA VAL A 302 10.21 -6.42 1.73
C VAL A 302 10.64 -7.79 2.26
N ILE A 303 11.69 -7.84 3.06
CA ILE A 303 12.17 -9.08 3.68
C ILE A 303 11.54 -9.38 5.04
N PHE A 304 10.92 -8.38 5.67
CA PHE A 304 10.14 -8.54 6.90
C PHE A 304 9.13 -7.42 7.06
N ARG A 305 7.91 -7.78 7.45
CA ARG A 305 6.87 -6.84 7.89
C ARG A 305 6.18 -7.41 9.13
N GLY A 306 6.29 -6.70 10.26
CA GLY A 306 5.76 -7.19 11.53
C GLY A 306 5.52 -6.08 12.54
N GLN A 307 5.00 -6.49 13.69
CA GLN A 307 4.64 -5.58 14.78
C GLN A 307 5.36 -5.96 16.07
N ALA A 308 5.61 -4.95 16.91
CA ALA A 308 6.19 -5.14 18.23
C ALA A 308 5.50 -4.25 19.27
N SER A 309 5.42 -4.74 20.50
CA SER A 309 5.00 -3.92 21.64
C SER A 309 6.04 -2.86 21.96
N VAL A 310 5.58 -1.64 22.22
CA VAL A 310 6.42 -0.58 22.80
C VAL A 310 6.01 -0.41 24.25
N THR A 311 6.96 -0.58 25.16
CA THR A 311 6.75 -0.43 26.61
C THR A 311 7.75 0.57 27.18
N ASN A 312 7.25 1.62 27.82
CA ASN A 312 8.07 2.70 28.36
C ASN A 312 9.06 3.30 27.32
N GLY A 313 8.60 3.39 26.07
CA GLY A 313 9.39 3.90 24.96
C GLY A 313 10.43 2.92 24.39
N GLU A 314 10.52 1.70 24.88
CA GLU A 314 11.45 0.67 24.41
C GLU A 314 10.70 -0.40 23.60
N PHE A 315 11.36 -0.96 22.58
CA PHE A 315 10.84 -2.06 21.77
C PHE A 315 11.94 -3.04 21.37
N ALA A 316 11.53 -4.26 21.10
CA ALA A 316 12.37 -5.27 20.47
C ALA A 316 11.50 -6.16 19.57
N PHE A 317 12.05 -6.62 18.46
CA PHE A 317 11.43 -7.64 17.62
C PHE A 317 12.48 -8.55 17.00
N GLU A 318 12.05 -9.73 16.63
CA GLU A 318 12.90 -10.78 16.07
C GLU A 318 12.28 -11.30 14.78
N PHE A 319 13.10 -11.81 13.87
CA PHE A 319 12.68 -12.54 12.68
C PHE A 319 13.83 -13.37 12.12
N ILE A 320 13.54 -14.27 11.18
CA ILE A 320 14.55 -14.97 10.40
C ILE A 320 14.61 -14.31 9.02
N VAL A 321 15.81 -13.95 8.56
CA VAL A 321 16.02 -13.35 7.25
C VAL A 321 15.65 -14.37 6.16
N PRO A 322 14.76 -14.06 5.21
CA PRO A 322 14.38 -14.97 4.15
C PRO A 322 15.57 -15.45 3.30
N ARG A 323 15.45 -16.64 2.73
CA ARG A 323 16.44 -17.18 1.78
C ARG A 323 16.56 -16.32 0.53
N ASP A 324 15.51 -15.63 0.14
CA ASP A 324 15.36 -14.92 -1.14
C ASP A 324 16.01 -13.54 -1.20
N ILE A 325 16.78 -13.15 -0.20
CA ILE A 325 17.54 -11.90 -0.27
C ILE A 325 18.60 -11.96 -1.37
N THR A 326 18.95 -10.81 -1.92
CA THR A 326 20.09 -10.69 -2.84
C THR A 326 21.39 -11.01 -2.10
N VAL A 327 22.18 -11.97 -2.59
CA VAL A 327 23.40 -12.48 -1.93
C VAL A 327 24.50 -11.44 -1.81
N ALA A 328 24.61 -10.51 -2.78
CA ALA A 328 25.59 -9.41 -2.71
C ALA A 328 25.32 -8.53 -1.48
N GLU A 329 26.35 -8.20 -0.71
CA GLU A 329 26.22 -7.35 0.47
C GLU A 329 25.93 -5.89 0.07
N GLY A 330 25.02 -5.27 0.78
CA GLY A 330 24.68 -3.86 0.62
C GLY A 330 23.79 -3.36 1.75
N ASN A 331 23.52 -2.07 1.75
CA ASN A 331 22.65 -1.46 2.75
C ASN A 331 21.18 -1.66 2.39
N GLY A 332 20.42 -2.21 3.33
CA GLY A 332 18.97 -2.24 3.28
C GLY A 332 18.37 -1.04 4.01
N LYS A 333 17.04 -0.99 4.04
CA LYS A 333 16.28 0.06 4.75
C LYS A 333 15.38 -0.55 5.80
N ILE A 334 15.36 0.02 7.01
CA ILE A 334 14.32 -0.24 8.00
C ILE A 334 13.42 0.99 8.06
N SER A 335 12.13 0.79 7.90
CA SER A 335 11.08 1.79 8.06
C SER A 335 10.26 1.46 9.30
N LEU A 336 10.11 2.43 10.19
CA LEU A 336 9.46 2.27 11.49
C LEU A 336 8.32 3.27 11.64
N TYR A 337 7.21 2.79 12.18
CA TYR A 337 6.06 3.59 12.56
C TYR A 337 5.52 3.09 13.89
N SER A 338 5.25 3.98 14.83
CA SER A 338 4.63 3.60 16.11
C SER A 338 3.48 4.52 16.44
N LYS A 339 2.45 3.95 17.05
CA LYS A 339 1.30 4.67 17.60
C LYS A 339 1.15 4.36 19.08
N GLU A 340 1.00 5.41 19.89
CA GLU A 340 0.69 5.27 21.30
C GLU A 340 -0.77 4.87 21.54
N ASN A 341 -1.01 4.01 22.53
CA ASN A 341 -2.35 3.47 22.81
C ASN A 341 -3.30 4.47 23.50
N ALA A 342 -2.78 5.32 24.40
CA ALA A 342 -3.58 6.19 25.25
C ALA A 342 -3.83 7.57 24.65
N THR A 343 -2.94 8.04 23.79
CA THR A 343 -3.03 9.34 23.11
C THR A 343 -3.16 9.16 21.62
N LEU A 344 -3.18 10.25 20.88
CA LEU A 344 -3.14 10.21 19.41
C LEU A 344 -1.73 10.47 18.88
N LEU A 345 -0.70 10.33 19.71
CA LEU A 345 0.68 10.50 19.30
C LEU A 345 1.13 9.33 18.43
N ASP A 346 1.82 9.65 17.38
CA ASP A 346 2.47 8.68 16.52
C ASP A 346 3.87 9.17 16.13
N ASN A 347 4.79 8.22 15.99
CA ASN A 347 6.17 8.49 15.68
C ASN A 347 6.64 7.68 14.47
N ARG A 348 7.65 8.21 13.80
CA ARG A 348 8.32 7.60 12.65
C ARG A 348 9.81 7.46 12.88
N GLY A 349 10.40 6.48 12.21
CA GLY A 349 11.85 6.30 12.21
C GLY A 349 12.33 5.53 11.00
N TYR A 350 13.63 5.55 10.78
CA TYR A 350 14.26 4.81 9.69
C TYR A 350 15.72 4.48 10.02
N ASN A 351 16.28 3.51 9.29
CA ASN A 351 17.71 3.21 9.35
C ASN A 351 18.17 2.66 8.00
N TYR A 352 19.30 3.18 7.48
CA TYR A 352 19.97 2.72 6.26
C TYR A 352 21.35 2.08 6.52
N ASN A 353 21.74 1.93 7.79
CA ASN A 353 23.07 1.42 8.16
C ASN A 353 23.09 -0.10 8.37
N ILE A 354 21.95 -0.78 8.18
CA ILE A 354 21.87 -2.23 8.26
C ILE A 354 22.43 -2.84 6.96
N LYS A 355 23.37 -3.77 7.09
CA LYS A 355 23.87 -4.54 5.96
C LYS A 355 23.11 -5.84 5.81
N ILE A 356 22.76 -6.17 4.59
CA ILE A 356 22.03 -7.38 4.21
C ILE A 356 22.79 -8.07 3.07
N GLY A 357 22.94 -9.40 3.14
CA GLY A 357 23.60 -10.18 2.09
C GLY A 357 24.25 -11.44 2.65
N GLY A 358 24.84 -12.25 1.76
CA GLY A 358 25.44 -13.52 2.15
C GLY A 358 24.41 -14.58 2.57
N VAL A 359 24.89 -15.73 2.98
CA VAL A 359 24.04 -16.89 3.39
C VAL A 359 24.62 -17.52 4.65
N ASN A 360 23.77 -17.86 5.61
CA ASN A 360 24.13 -18.64 6.78
C ASN A 360 24.23 -20.13 6.42
N LEU A 361 25.44 -20.63 6.23
CA LEU A 361 25.69 -22.02 5.88
C LEU A 361 25.42 -23.01 7.02
N ASN A 362 25.22 -22.52 8.24
CA ASN A 362 24.93 -23.32 9.43
C ASN A 362 23.44 -23.25 9.84
N ALA A 363 22.58 -22.71 8.99
CA ALA A 363 21.17 -22.68 9.24
C ALA A 363 20.62 -24.13 9.38
N PRO A 364 19.71 -24.41 10.32
CA PRO A 364 19.08 -25.71 10.42
C PRO A 364 18.30 -26.01 9.13
N GLU A 365 18.16 -27.31 8.82
CA GLU A 365 17.30 -27.72 7.70
C GLU A 365 15.83 -27.60 8.10
N ASP A 366 15.01 -27.10 7.18
CA ASP A 366 13.56 -27.10 7.27
C ASP A 366 12.95 -27.54 5.94
N THR A 367 11.89 -28.37 6.03
CA THR A 367 11.17 -28.94 4.89
C THR A 367 9.65 -28.85 5.04
N ILE A 368 9.17 -28.10 6.05
CA ILE A 368 7.76 -27.97 6.38
C ILE A 368 7.28 -26.57 5.99
N GLY A 369 6.33 -26.50 5.07
CA GLY A 369 5.74 -25.21 4.71
C GLY A 369 4.70 -24.70 5.70
N PRO A 370 4.29 -23.43 5.57
CA PRO A 370 3.43 -22.77 6.55
C PRO A 370 2.02 -23.40 6.64
N THR A 371 1.43 -23.34 7.82
CA THR A 371 0.01 -23.63 8.02
C THR A 371 -0.81 -22.41 7.61
N ILE A 372 -1.88 -22.60 6.81
CA ILE A 372 -2.74 -21.53 6.27
C ILE A 372 -4.18 -21.81 6.71
N ASN A 373 -4.84 -20.83 7.32
CA ASN A 373 -6.27 -20.88 7.64
C ASN A 373 -6.97 -19.74 6.92
N LEU A 374 -8.01 -20.05 6.14
CA LEU A 374 -8.73 -19.10 5.29
C LEU A 374 -10.16 -18.88 5.77
N PHE A 375 -10.59 -17.63 5.69
CA PHE A 375 -11.96 -17.22 6.04
C PHE A 375 -12.43 -16.11 5.08
N MET A 376 -13.74 -15.92 4.98
CA MET A 376 -14.34 -14.79 4.28
C MET A 376 -15.09 -13.90 5.26
N ASN A 377 -14.82 -12.60 5.24
CA ASN A 377 -15.44 -11.54 6.04
C ASN A 377 -15.17 -11.62 7.55
N ASP A 378 -15.24 -12.79 8.16
CA ASP A 378 -14.93 -13.02 9.58
C ASP A 378 -14.36 -14.42 9.82
N GLU A 379 -13.67 -14.62 10.97
CA GLU A 379 -13.00 -15.88 11.30
C GLU A 379 -13.94 -17.04 11.69
N ASN A 380 -15.26 -16.79 11.78
CA ASN A 380 -16.26 -17.85 11.99
C ASN A 380 -16.77 -18.40 10.66
N PHE A 381 -16.34 -17.85 9.52
CA PHE A 381 -16.76 -18.31 8.20
C PHE A 381 -16.38 -19.77 7.97
N VAL A 382 -17.35 -20.55 7.53
CA VAL A 382 -17.14 -21.97 7.18
C VAL A 382 -17.12 -22.12 5.67
N SER A 383 -16.15 -22.88 5.16
CA SER A 383 -16.03 -23.14 3.71
C SER A 383 -17.34 -23.67 3.13
N GLY A 384 -17.80 -23.09 2.01
CA GLY A 384 -19.11 -23.32 1.41
C GLY A 384 -20.19 -22.33 1.87
N GLY A 385 -19.85 -21.39 2.77
CA GLY A 385 -20.75 -20.34 3.24
C GLY A 385 -21.06 -19.29 2.16
N ILE A 386 -22.05 -18.44 2.45
CA ILE A 386 -22.53 -17.39 1.54
C ILE A 386 -21.82 -16.07 1.85
N THR A 387 -21.52 -15.31 0.82
CA THR A 387 -20.95 -13.96 0.90
C THR A 387 -21.57 -13.04 -0.16
N ASN A 388 -21.31 -11.72 -0.07
CA ASN A 388 -21.68 -10.76 -1.11
C ASN A 388 -20.63 -10.71 -2.23
N GLU A 389 -20.87 -9.89 -3.24
CA GLU A 389 -19.94 -9.70 -4.37
C GLU A 389 -18.62 -9.00 -4.01
N ASN A 390 -18.51 -8.42 -2.81
CA ASN A 390 -17.32 -7.72 -2.32
C ASN A 390 -16.82 -8.32 -1.00
N PRO A 391 -16.46 -9.62 -0.95
CA PRO A 391 -16.00 -10.22 0.28
C PRO A 391 -14.56 -9.84 0.61
N THR A 392 -14.22 -9.90 1.89
CA THR A 392 -12.85 -9.76 2.35
C THR A 392 -12.27 -11.13 2.68
N LEU A 393 -11.18 -11.51 2.01
CA LEU A 393 -10.37 -12.66 2.41
C LEU A 393 -9.64 -12.32 3.71
N LEU A 394 -9.78 -13.16 4.71
CA LEU A 394 -8.94 -13.19 5.90
C LEU A 394 -8.10 -14.47 5.87
N ALA A 395 -6.79 -14.34 6.03
CA ALA A 395 -5.91 -15.50 6.09
C ALA A 395 -4.96 -15.38 7.28
N ASN A 396 -4.89 -16.45 8.08
CA ASN A 396 -3.99 -16.57 9.21
C ASN A 396 -2.92 -17.61 8.89
N PHE A 397 -1.66 -17.27 9.17
CA PHE A 397 -0.49 -18.07 8.85
C PHE A 397 0.29 -18.40 10.11
N TYR A 398 0.90 -19.58 10.11
CA TYR A 398 1.85 -20.00 11.13
C TYR A 398 2.98 -20.81 10.51
N ASP A 399 4.22 -20.47 10.88
CA ASP A 399 5.41 -21.24 10.58
C ASP A 399 6.48 -21.04 11.66
N GLU A 400 7.23 -22.09 12.02
CA GLU A 400 8.26 -22.02 13.08
C GLU A 400 9.40 -21.06 12.75
N ASN A 401 9.67 -20.81 11.47
CA ASN A 401 10.72 -19.94 10.98
C ASN A 401 10.20 -18.59 10.45
N GLY A 402 8.87 -18.49 10.29
CA GLY A 402 8.19 -17.30 9.79
C GLY A 402 7.84 -17.36 8.31
N ILE A 403 6.96 -16.44 7.89
CA ILE A 403 6.43 -16.39 6.54
C ILE A 403 7.34 -15.53 5.66
N ASN A 404 7.62 -16.03 4.45
CA ASN A 404 8.36 -15.28 3.45
C ASN A 404 7.50 -14.13 2.88
N THR A 405 7.97 -12.90 3.06
CA THR A 405 7.35 -11.70 2.52
C THR A 405 8.11 -11.11 1.33
N ALA A 406 9.29 -11.68 1.00
CA ALA A 406 10.07 -11.23 -0.15
C ALA A 406 9.37 -11.62 -1.44
N SER A 407 9.11 -10.64 -2.30
CA SER A 407 8.55 -10.83 -3.63
C SER A 407 9.65 -10.87 -4.70
N GLY A 408 9.30 -11.28 -5.91
CA GLY A 408 10.20 -11.19 -7.07
C GLY A 408 10.86 -12.48 -7.53
N ILE A 409 10.88 -13.55 -6.74
CA ILE A 409 11.51 -14.84 -7.11
C ILE A 409 10.47 -15.98 -7.26
N GLY A 410 9.18 -15.63 -7.34
CA GLY A 410 8.11 -16.63 -7.47
C GLY A 410 7.66 -17.25 -6.12
N HIS A 411 8.08 -16.65 -5.00
CA HIS A 411 7.69 -17.07 -3.65
C HIS A 411 6.70 -16.09 -3.01
N ASP A 412 5.90 -15.43 -3.83
CA ASP A 412 4.83 -14.55 -3.36
C ASP A 412 3.77 -15.31 -2.57
N ILE A 413 3.14 -14.62 -1.63
CA ILE A 413 1.84 -15.02 -1.10
C ILE A 413 0.83 -14.73 -2.21
N THR A 414 0.22 -15.77 -2.76
CA THR A 414 -0.68 -15.63 -3.91
C THR A 414 -2.06 -16.19 -3.63
N ALA A 415 -3.07 -15.60 -4.28
CA ALA A 415 -4.39 -16.17 -4.36
C ALA A 415 -4.82 -16.34 -5.83
N ILE A 416 -5.45 -17.46 -6.13
CA ILE A 416 -5.99 -17.79 -7.45
C ILE A 416 -7.48 -18.09 -7.27
N LEU A 417 -8.32 -17.31 -7.95
CA LEU A 417 -9.76 -17.47 -7.94
C LEU A 417 -10.18 -18.38 -9.10
N ASP A 418 -10.98 -19.41 -8.80
CA ASP A 418 -11.57 -20.35 -9.76
C ASP A 418 -10.55 -21.02 -10.71
N GLY A 419 -9.30 -21.10 -10.27
CA GLY A 419 -8.22 -21.70 -11.06
C GLY A 419 -7.72 -20.83 -12.21
N ASP A 420 -8.06 -19.54 -12.24
CA ASP A 420 -7.55 -18.61 -13.25
C ASP A 420 -6.09 -18.20 -12.96
N GLU A 421 -5.15 -18.97 -13.48
CA GLU A 421 -3.71 -18.70 -13.36
C GLU A 421 -3.26 -17.45 -14.16
N THR A 422 -4.12 -16.90 -15.00
CA THR A 422 -3.79 -15.69 -15.77
C THR A 422 -4.00 -14.42 -14.96
N ASN A 423 -4.79 -14.49 -13.88
CA ASN A 423 -5.09 -13.37 -12.99
C ASN A 423 -4.77 -13.72 -11.52
N VAL A 424 -3.48 -13.77 -11.22
CA VAL A 424 -2.99 -14.08 -9.87
C VAL A 424 -2.99 -12.83 -8.99
N PHE A 425 -3.60 -12.92 -7.81
CA PHE A 425 -3.54 -11.88 -6.79
C PHE A 425 -2.27 -12.04 -5.95
N ARG A 426 -1.42 -11.02 -5.90
CA ARG A 426 -0.25 -10.97 -5.02
C ARG A 426 -0.64 -10.30 -3.70
N LEU A 427 -0.41 -10.98 -2.59
CA LEU A 427 -0.93 -10.59 -1.29
C LEU A 427 0.16 -10.18 -0.28
N ASN A 428 1.43 -10.15 -0.68
CA ASN A 428 2.56 -9.82 0.21
C ASN A 428 2.38 -8.49 0.94
N ASP A 429 1.87 -7.46 0.26
CA ASP A 429 1.69 -6.13 0.85
C ASP A 429 0.55 -6.03 1.87
N TYR A 430 -0.32 -7.02 1.90
CA TYR A 430 -1.42 -7.13 2.86
C TYR A 430 -1.05 -7.98 4.10
N TYR A 431 0.08 -8.70 4.04
CA TYR A 431 0.56 -9.53 5.15
C TYR A 431 1.28 -8.69 6.21
N THR A 432 1.06 -9.05 7.47
CA THR A 432 1.80 -8.50 8.62
C THR A 432 1.98 -9.58 9.67
N ALA A 433 3.19 -9.77 10.18
CA ALA A 433 3.45 -10.65 11.31
C ALA A 433 2.82 -10.08 12.60
N ALA A 434 2.41 -10.98 13.49
CA ALA A 434 1.72 -10.63 14.72
C ALA A 434 2.60 -9.84 15.69
N ILE A 435 1.98 -9.20 16.66
CA ILE A 435 2.71 -8.43 17.68
C ILE A 435 3.60 -9.37 18.48
N ASP A 436 4.90 -9.08 18.52
CA ASP A 436 5.94 -9.82 19.23
C ASP A 436 6.07 -11.31 18.83
N ASP A 437 5.50 -11.69 17.67
CA ASP A 437 5.53 -13.07 17.19
C ASP A 437 5.66 -13.13 15.67
N TYR A 438 6.88 -13.28 15.17
CA TYR A 438 7.16 -13.37 13.73
C TYR A 438 6.75 -14.71 13.10
N LYS A 439 6.47 -15.74 13.93
CA LYS A 439 6.02 -17.06 13.47
C LYS A 439 4.57 -17.07 13.03
N ARG A 440 3.78 -16.10 13.50
CA ARG A 440 2.39 -15.90 13.15
C ARG A 440 2.20 -14.63 12.39
N GLY A 441 1.23 -14.60 11.53
CA GLY A 441 0.81 -13.39 10.84
C GLY A 441 -0.52 -13.55 10.16
N SER A 442 -1.05 -12.45 9.69
CA SER A 442 -2.34 -12.43 9.01
C SER A 442 -2.34 -11.47 7.84
N LEU A 443 -3.27 -11.67 6.94
CA LEU A 443 -3.60 -10.70 5.90
C LEU A 443 -5.12 -10.52 5.78
N SER A 444 -5.50 -9.38 5.23
CA SER A 444 -6.88 -9.03 4.90
C SER A 444 -6.88 -8.42 3.50
N TYR A 445 -7.55 -9.08 2.55
CA TYR A 445 -7.60 -8.64 1.15
C TYR A 445 -9.06 -8.48 0.69
N PRO A 446 -9.47 -7.29 0.21
CA PRO A 446 -10.82 -7.05 -0.27
C PRO A 446 -10.97 -7.51 -1.74
N PHE A 447 -11.81 -8.51 -1.99
CA PHE A 447 -12.28 -8.81 -3.35
C PHE A 447 -13.39 -7.85 -3.76
N ARG A 448 -13.63 -7.73 -5.07
CA ARG A 448 -14.61 -6.82 -5.63
C ARG A 448 -15.31 -7.41 -6.83
N ASP A 449 -16.59 -7.06 -6.92
CA ASP A 449 -17.44 -7.33 -8.08
C ASP A 449 -17.35 -8.78 -8.58
N LEU A 450 -17.25 -9.71 -7.61
CA LEU A 450 -17.26 -11.13 -7.92
C LEU A 450 -18.60 -11.52 -8.53
N SER A 451 -18.57 -12.36 -9.56
CA SER A 451 -19.78 -12.86 -10.19
C SER A 451 -20.62 -13.71 -9.21
N PRO A 452 -21.94 -13.71 -9.31
CA PRO A 452 -22.76 -14.62 -8.52
C PRO A 452 -22.44 -16.08 -8.82
N GLY A 453 -22.43 -16.93 -7.79
CA GLY A 453 -22.21 -18.36 -7.90
C GLY A 453 -21.19 -18.93 -6.92
N LEU A 454 -20.87 -20.20 -7.10
CA LEU A 454 -19.85 -20.90 -6.32
C LEU A 454 -18.45 -20.52 -6.82
N HIS A 455 -17.62 -20.08 -5.89
CA HIS A 455 -16.21 -19.77 -6.13
C HIS A 455 -15.31 -20.69 -5.29
N THR A 456 -14.13 -20.95 -5.82
CA THR A 456 -13.03 -21.60 -5.10
C THR A 456 -11.82 -20.68 -5.14
N LEU A 457 -11.30 -20.33 -3.96
CA LEU A 457 -10.09 -19.53 -3.83
C LEU A 457 -8.97 -20.41 -3.29
N THR A 458 -7.86 -20.46 -4.04
CA THR A 458 -6.64 -21.18 -3.67
C THR A 458 -5.58 -20.19 -3.22
N VAL A 459 -5.15 -20.25 -1.96
CA VAL A 459 -4.08 -19.41 -1.41
C VAL A 459 -2.82 -20.24 -1.25
N LYS A 460 -1.68 -19.74 -1.75
CA LYS A 460 -0.36 -20.32 -1.59
C LYS A 460 0.54 -19.36 -0.82
N ALA A 461 1.31 -19.88 0.12
CA ALA A 461 2.32 -19.13 0.86
C ALA A 461 3.60 -19.95 1.04
N TRP A 462 4.68 -19.26 1.35
CA TRP A 462 6.01 -19.80 1.53
C TRP A 462 6.55 -19.39 2.90
N ASP A 463 7.35 -20.25 3.52
CA ASP A 463 8.17 -19.90 4.68
C ASP A 463 9.48 -19.22 4.22
N VAL A 464 10.28 -18.75 5.16
CA VAL A 464 11.58 -18.12 4.89
C VAL A 464 12.63 -19.10 4.34
N TYR A 465 12.40 -20.42 4.40
CA TYR A 465 13.23 -21.48 3.81
C TYR A 465 12.80 -21.89 2.40
N ASN A 466 11.72 -21.29 1.88
CA ASN A 466 11.11 -21.57 0.58
C ASN A 466 10.37 -22.92 0.52
N ASN A 467 9.84 -23.41 1.64
CA ASN A 467 8.84 -24.46 1.63
C ASN A 467 7.46 -23.85 1.46
N SER A 468 6.61 -24.45 0.66
CA SER A 468 5.28 -23.91 0.37
C SER A 468 4.16 -24.77 0.88
N SER A 469 3.06 -24.13 1.20
CA SER A 469 1.76 -24.76 1.44
C SER A 469 0.68 -24.08 0.61
N THR A 470 -0.37 -24.83 0.32
CA THR A 470 -1.55 -24.36 -0.40
C THR A 470 -2.80 -24.75 0.36
N GLN A 471 -3.77 -23.83 0.44
CA GLN A 471 -5.04 -24.06 1.09
C GLN A 471 -6.17 -23.50 0.22
N ASP A 472 -7.27 -24.24 0.15
CA ASP A 472 -8.47 -23.85 -0.58
C ASP A 472 -9.60 -23.43 0.37
N ILE A 473 -10.41 -22.48 -0.06
CA ILE A 473 -11.68 -22.12 0.54
C ILE A 473 -12.75 -21.98 -0.53
N GLN A 474 -13.93 -22.52 -0.28
CA GLN A 474 -15.10 -22.36 -1.14
C GLN A 474 -16.07 -21.36 -0.51
N PHE A 475 -16.75 -20.58 -1.36
CA PHE A 475 -17.78 -19.65 -0.94
C PHE A 475 -18.76 -19.40 -2.08
N ILE A 476 -19.98 -19.00 -1.74
CA ILE A 476 -21.04 -18.69 -2.69
C ILE A 476 -21.28 -17.19 -2.67
N VAL A 477 -21.05 -16.54 -3.81
CA VAL A 477 -21.43 -15.13 -3.99
C VAL A 477 -22.91 -15.09 -4.41
N PHE A 478 -23.67 -14.33 -3.65
CA PHE A 478 -25.10 -14.23 -3.85
C PHE A 478 -25.46 -13.15 -4.87
N ASP A 479 -26.55 -13.41 -5.65
CA ASP A 479 -27.06 -12.45 -6.63
C ASP A 479 -27.90 -11.36 -5.94
N LYS A 480 -27.57 -10.08 -6.16
CA LYS A 480 -28.32 -8.94 -5.61
C LYS A 480 -29.77 -8.86 -6.08
N ASP A 481 -30.05 -9.41 -7.24
CA ASP A 481 -31.39 -9.38 -7.84
C ASP A 481 -32.34 -10.44 -7.23
N GLU A 482 -31.81 -11.32 -6.36
CA GLU A 482 -32.62 -12.27 -5.61
C GLU A 482 -33.15 -11.67 -4.29
N SER A 483 -34.34 -12.13 -3.88
CA SER A 483 -34.96 -11.69 -2.62
C SER A 483 -34.11 -12.09 -1.42
N LEU A 484 -34.14 -11.26 -0.34
CA LEU A 484 -33.48 -11.60 0.93
C LEU A 484 -33.85 -13.03 1.36
N GLU A 485 -32.86 -13.87 1.45
CA GLU A 485 -33.00 -15.25 1.92
C GLU A 485 -32.28 -15.43 3.25
N LEU A 486 -32.96 -16.09 4.19
CA LEU A 486 -32.37 -16.50 5.46
C LEU A 486 -32.15 -18.00 5.41
N THR A 487 -30.91 -18.43 5.62
CA THR A 487 -30.52 -19.84 5.67
C THR A 487 -29.90 -20.17 7.03
N ASN A 488 -29.78 -21.47 7.33
CA ASN A 488 -29.19 -21.98 8.58
C ASN A 488 -29.81 -21.38 9.84
N VAL A 489 -31.12 -21.08 9.80
CA VAL A 489 -31.82 -20.52 10.97
C VAL A 489 -31.95 -21.60 12.04
N LEU A 490 -31.29 -21.41 13.14
CA LEU A 490 -31.31 -22.35 14.27
C LEU A 490 -31.13 -21.61 15.59
N ASN A 491 -31.50 -22.27 16.69
CA ASN A 491 -31.10 -21.85 18.02
C ASN A 491 -30.20 -22.90 18.67
N TYR A 492 -29.14 -22.45 19.34
CA TYR A 492 -28.20 -23.34 20.02
C TYR A 492 -27.80 -22.74 21.39
N PRO A 493 -27.73 -23.57 22.45
CA PRO A 493 -28.16 -24.97 22.49
C PRO A 493 -29.69 -25.13 22.34
N ASN A 494 -30.11 -26.30 21.81
CA ASN A 494 -31.51 -26.67 21.73
C ASN A 494 -31.64 -28.19 22.00
N PRO A 495 -32.26 -28.62 23.11
CA PRO A 495 -32.97 -27.82 24.13
C PRO A 495 -32.03 -27.00 25.02
N PHE A 496 -32.53 -25.93 25.63
CA PHE A 496 -31.80 -25.05 26.54
C PHE A 496 -32.52 -24.96 27.91
N ILE A 497 -31.75 -24.56 28.94
CA ILE A 497 -32.27 -24.39 30.30
C ILE A 497 -32.38 -22.91 30.65
N ASN A 498 -31.32 -22.12 30.44
CA ASN A 498 -31.22 -20.75 30.89
C ASN A 498 -31.08 -19.76 29.76
N TYR A 499 -30.44 -20.12 28.64
CA TYR A 499 -30.26 -19.28 27.47
C TYR A 499 -30.10 -20.12 26.21
N THR A 500 -30.36 -19.48 25.06
CA THR A 500 -30.04 -19.97 23.72
C THR A 500 -29.67 -18.78 22.83
N GLU A 501 -28.85 -19.02 21.84
CA GLU A 501 -28.52 -18.05 20.83
C GLU A 501 -29.22 -18.40 19.53
N PHE A 502 -29.69 -17.40 18.79
CA PHE A 502 -30.29 -17.59 17.48
C PHE A 502 -29.26 -17.28 16.41
N TRP A 503 -29.03 -18.24 15.55
CA TRP A 503 -28.07 -18.17 14.47
C TRP A 503 -28.80 -18.26 13.15
N PHE A 504 -28.38 -17.45 12.19
CA PHE A 504 -28.85 -17.52 10.82
C PHE A 504 -27.78 -16.94 9.88
N SER A 505 -27.82 -17.38 8.63
CA SER A 505 -27.05 -16.79 7.54
C SER A 505 -28.01 -16.02 6.62
N HIS A 506 -27.53 -14.97 6.00
CA HIS A 506 -28.29 -14.18 5.04
C HIS A 506 -27.44 -13.78 3.84
N ASN A 507 -28.11 -13.42 2.75
CA ASN A 507 -27.53 -13.08 1.46
C ASN A 507 -27.42 -11.56 1.20
N SER A 508 -27.71 -10.71 2.18
CA SER A 508 -27.66 -9.26 2.03
C SER A 508 -26.31 -8.70 2.46
N SER A 509 -25.80 -7.70 1.72
CA SER A 509 -24.66 -6.86 2.12
C SER A 509 -25.09 -5.67 3.00
N ASP A 510 -26.39 -5.41 3.13
CA ASP A 510 -26.93 -4.30 3.88
C ASP A 510 -27.08 -4.63 5.37
N VAL A 511 -27.08 -3.60 6.20
CA VAL A 511 -27.43 -3.74 7.62
C VAL A 511 -28.88 -4.16 7.74
N LEU A 512 -29.13 -5.27 8.43
CA LEU A 512 -30.46 -5.82 8.64
C LEU A 512 -31.00 -5.46 10.02
N ASP A 513 -32.25 -5.01 10.07
CA ASP A 513 -33.00 -4.94 11.32
C ASP A 513 -33.64 -6.30 11.59
N VAL A 514 -33.19 -6.97 12.65
CA VAL A 514 -33.62 -8.33 12.99
C VAL A 514 -34.58 -8.31 14.17
N SER A 515 -35.75 -8.87 14.01
CA SER A 515 -36.75 -9.08 15.07
C SER A 515 -37.04 -10.56 15.24
N ILE A 516 -36.82 -11.08 16.45
CA ILE A 516 -37.10 -12.47 16.81
C ILE A 516 -38.33 -12.51 17.72
N GLN A 517 -39.35 -13.27 17.33
CA GLN A 517 -40.53 -13.48 18.14
C GLN A 517 -40.67 -14.95 18.53
N ILE A 518 -40.90 -15.21 19.81
CA ILE A 518 -41.00 -16.54 20.35
C ILE A 518 -42.46 -16.79 20.78
N PHE A 519 -43.05 -17.87 20.29
CA PHE A 519 -44.43 -18.24 20.58
C PHE A 519 -44.48 -19.57 21.29
N THR A 520 -45.47 -19.73 22.17
CA THR A 520 -45.84 -21.06 22.67
C THR A 520 -46.45 -21.89 21.53
N ILE A 521 -46.52 -23.21 21.73
CA ILE A 521 -47.17 -24.11 20.74
C ILE A 521 -48.68 -23.77 20.50
N SER A 522 -49.28 -23.04 21.42
CA SER A 522 -50.65 -22.51 21.30
C SER A 522 -50.74 -21.13 20.62
N GLY A 523 -49.62 -20.59 20.11
CA GLY A 523 -49.55 -19.31 19.40
C GLY A 523 -49.53 -18.05 20.29
N LYS A 524 -49.27 -18.18 21.59
CA LYS A 524 -49.13 -17.03 22.48
C LYS A 524 -47.68 -16.52 22.43
N LEU A 525 -47.52 -15.26 22.16
CA LEU A 525 -46.22 -14.59 22.24
C LEU A 525 -45.72 -14.62 23.69
N ILE A 526 -44.46 -15.01 23.86
CA ILE A 526 -43.79 -15.11 25.17
C ILE A 526 -43.01 -13.81 25.48
#